data_94435c378a678419c1bec4feeeb8a581
#
_entry.id   94435c378a678419c1bec4feeeb8a581
#
_cell.length_a   1.000
_cell.length_b   1.000
_cell.length_c   1.000
_cell.angle_alpha   90.00
_cell.angle_beta   90.00
_cell.angle_gamma   90.00
#
_symmetry.space_group_name_H-M   'P 1'
#
loop_
_entity.id
_entity.type
_entity.pdbx_description
1 polymer ?
#
loop_
_entity_poly.entity_id
_entity_poly.type
_entity_poly.pdbx_seq_one_letter_code
_entity_poly.pdbx_strand_id
1 'polypeptide(L)'
;ALNVTVTAFLTALLLESLLEIQAEDVPRRKKRKPVKVQIPVNLRKLYGGETMRNFVAVANIGVDPRMGDYTLEELAKIVHHQMQLTITAKNMSAIFTPNVNSERNPLIKVIPLFLKNWVMRIVFDTVGESVATMCLSNLGDVPLPEEMSPFVRRVEFVLGAQASAPYNASLTSWQGRTFLNVVRNSREPRLEERLFTKLVRMGCHVTVESNEK
;
A
#
# COMPACT_ATOMS: atom_id res chain seq x y z
N ALA A 1 -3.68 24.32 1.60
CA ALA A 1 -4.00 23.09 0.87
C ALA A 1 -2.68 22.42 0.46
N LEU A 2 -2.50 21.11 0.73
CA LEU A 2 -1.24 20.40 0.50
C LEU A 2 -0.95 20.12 -0.99
N ASN A 3 -1.92 20.33 -1.88
CA ASN A 3 -1.83 20.10 -3.33
C ASN A 3 -1.21 18.73 -3.71
N VAL A 4 -1.61 17.67 -3.03
CA VAL A 4 -1.21 16.27 -3.25
C VAL A 4 -2.42 15.41 -3.58
N THR A 5 -2.19 14.22 -4.17
CA THR A 5 -3.27 13.26 -4.45
C THR A 5 -3.83 12.67 -3.16
N VAL A 6 -5.08 12.18 -3.19
CA VAL A 6 -5.70 11.49 -2.04
C VAL A 6 -4.85 10.29 -1.60
N THR A 7 -4.30 9.53 -2.54
CA THR A 7 -3.41 8.40 -2.23
C THR A 7 -2.15 8.87 -1.51
N ALA A 8 -1.52 9.95 -1.97
CA ALA A 8 -0.32 10.49 -1.33
C ALA A 8 -0.62 11.02 0.08
N PHE A 9 -1.75 11.72 0.25
CA PHE A 9 -2.20 12.21 1.55
C PHE A 9 -2.46 11.07 2.54
N LEU A 10 -3.23 10.06 2.15
CA LEU A 10 -3.51 8.92 3.02
C LEU A 10 -2.25 8.10 3.33
N THR A 11 -1.35 7.95 2.35
CA THR A 11 -0.04 7.31 2.58
C THR A 11 0.78 8.08 3.62
N ALA A 12 0.80 9.41 3.54
CA ALA A 12 1.49 10.25 4.52
C ALA A 12 0.88 10.10 5.93
N LEU A 13 -0.44 10.08 6.03
CA LEU A 13 -1.17 9.92 7.29
C LEU A 13 -0.94 8.54 7.92
N LEU A 14 -0.88 7.49 7.09
CA LEU A 14 -0.53 6.14 7.52
C LEU A 14 0.92 6.06 7.98
N LEU A 15 1.86 6.67 7.24
CA LEU A 15 3.28 6.73 7.64
C LEU A 15 3.44 7.43 8.99
N GLU A 16 2.80 8.59 9.18
CA GLU A 16 2.84 9.32 10.44
C GLU A 16 2.33 8.45 11.61
N SER A 17 1.19 7.77 11.42
CA SER A 17 0.61 6.89 12.44
C SER A 17 1.49 5.68 12.75
N LEU A 18 2.13 5.08 11.74
CA LEU A 18 3.07 3.98 11.91
C LEU A 18 4.38 4.41 12.58
N LEU A 19 4.87 5.62 12.28
CA LEU A 19 6.05 6.19 12.94
C LEU A 19 5.80 6.44 14.42
N GLU A 20 4.61 6.91 14.80
CA GLU A 20 4.19 7.07 16.19
C GLU A 20 4.15 5.72 16.91
N ILE A 21 3.52 4.70 16.32
CA ILE A 21 3.49 3.34 16.86
C ILE A 21 4.91 2.80 17.05
N GLN A 22 5.75 2.93 16.03
CA GLN A 22 7.14 2.47 16.13
C GLN A 22 7.94 3.24 17.20
N ALA A 23 7.64 4.53 17.39
CA ALA A 23 8.31 5.34 18.41
C ALA A 23 8.00 4.87 19.84
N GLU A 24 6.77 4.41 20.09
CA GLU A 24 6.36 3.81 21.35
C GLU A 24 7.01 2.45 21.56
N ASP A 25 6.97 1.58 20.55
CA ASP A 25 7.51 0.22 20.64
C ASP A 25 9.04 0.20 20.66
N VAL A 26 9.69 1.16 20.01
CA VAL A 26 11.15 1.28 19.91
C VAL A 26 11.59 2.70 20.31
N PRO A 27 11.73 3.01 21.63
CA PRO A 27 12.07 4.34 22.09
C PRO A 27 13.42 4.86 21.55
N ARG A 28 14.41 3.97 21.38
CA ARG A 28 15.74 4.33 20.87
C ARG A 28 15.70 4.54 19.37
N ARG A 29 15.70 5.80 18.89
CA ARG A 29 15.64 6.18 17.47
C ARG A 29 16.62 5.40 16.58
N LYS A 30 17.86 5.20 17.01
CA LYS A 30 18.89 4.46 16.24
C LYS A 30 18.54 3.00 15.95
N LYS A 31 17.61 2.40 16.73
CA LYS A 31 17.16 1.02 16.55
C LYS A 31 15.90 0.92 15.69
N ARG A 32 15.26 2.05 15.37
CA ARG A 32 14.06 2.07 14.51
C ARG A 32 14.42 1.66 13.09
N LYS A 33 13.48 1.04 12.41
CA LYS A 33 13.62 0.62 11.00
C LYS A 33 12.90 1.61 10.10
N PRO A 34 13.30 1.74 8.82
CA PRO A 34 12.52 2.50 7.84
C PRO A 34 11.07 2.02 7.79
N VAL A 35 10.13 2.96 7.75
CA VAL A 35 8.70 2.68 7.60
C VAL A 35 8.32 2.93 6.15
N LYS A 36 7.75 1.91 5.51
CA LYS A 36 7.40 1.95 4.09
C LYS A 36 5.99 1.43 3.88
N VAL A 37 5.26 2.11 3.00
CA VAL A 37 3.95 1.68 2.50
C VAL A 37 4.12 1.21 1.07
N GLN A 38 3.66 0.00 0.79
CA GLN A 38 3.63 -0.58 -0.53
C GLN A 38 2.35 -0.15 -1.26
N ILE A 39 2.50 0.45 -2.43
CA ILE A 39 1.39 0.95 -3.24
C ILE A 39 1.35 0.16 -4.55
N PRO A 40 0.32 -0.68 -4.77
CA PRO A 40 0.11 -1.34 -6.04
C PRO A 40 -0.19 -0.34 -7.15
N VAL A 41 0.49 -0.47 -8.28
CA VAL A 41 0.38 0.41 -9.46
C VAL A 41 -0.20 -0.38 -10.61
N ASN A 42 -1.36 0.07 -11.12
CA ASN A 42 -1.96 -0.51 -12.31
C ASN A 42 -1.16 -0.12 -13.56
N LEU A 43 -0.41 -1.07 -14.10
CA LEU A 43 0.46 -0.87 -15.26
C LEU A 43 -0.30 -0.61 -16.56
N ARG A 44 -1.60 -0.97 -16.64
CA ARG A 44 -2.42 -0.65 -17.81
C ARG A 44 -2.50 0.86 -18.08
N LYS A 45 -2.49 1.66 -17.00
CA LYS A 45 -2.48 3.12 -17.12
C LYS A 45 -1.18 3.69 -17.67
N LEU A 46 -0.07 2.97 -17.53
CA LEU A 46 1.28 3.41 -17.98
C LEU A 46 1.62 2.88 -19.37
N TYR A 47 1.20 1.64 -19.69
CA TYR A 47 1.60 0.97 -20.93
C TYR A 47 0.45 0.74 -21.89
N GLY A 48 -0.78 0.99 -21.48
CA GLY A 48 -1.97 0.61 -22.22
C GLY A 48 -2.20 -0.91 -22.21
N GLY A 49 -3.13 -1.38 -23.01
CA GLY A 49 -3.44 -2.79 -23.21
C GLY A 49 -4.67 -3.29 -22.47
N GLU A 50 -5.38 -4.18 -23.14
CA GLU A 50 -6.57 -4.87 -22.65
C GLU A 50 -6.19 -6.31 -22.25
N THR A 51 -5.78 -6.50 -21.03
CA THR A 51 -5.49 -7.84 -20.50
C THR A 51 -6.30 -8.13 -19.25
N MET A 52 -6.88 -9.32 -19.16
CA MET A 52 -7.57 -9.83 -17.98
C MET A 52 -6.58 -10.40 -16.94
N ARG A 53 -5.30 -10.55 -17.29
CA ARG A 53 -4.26 -11.03 -16.38
C ARG A 53 -3.85 -9.94 -15.40
N ASN A 54 -3.29 -10.37 -14.26
CA ASN A 54 -2.69 -9.44 -13.29
C ASN A 54 -1.56 -8.65 -13.98
N PHE A 55 -1.73 -7.32 -14.04
CA PHE A 55 -0.74 -6.42 -14.63
C PHE A 55 -0.50 -5.26 -13.66
N VAL A 56 0.08 -5.60 -12.52
CA VAL A 56 0.35 -4.71 -11.40
C VAL A 56 1.83 -4.81 -11.02
N ALA A 57 2.45 -3.68 -10.79
CA ALA A 57 3.73 -3.58 -10.08
C ALA A 57 3.50 -2.88 -8.74
N VAL A 58 4.53 -2.84 -7.91
CA VAL A 58 4.45 -2.21 -6.59
C VAL A 58 5.50 -1.11 -6.45
N ALA A 59 5.09 0.02 -5.87
CA ALA A 59 5.98 1.10 -5.45
C ALA A 59 6.09 1.08 -3.93
N ASN A 60 7.31 1.09 -3.40
CA ASN A 60 7.57 1.17 -1.96
C ASN A 60 7.93 2.60 -1.61
N ILE A 61 7.03 3.27 -0.90
CA ILE A 61 7.13 4.69 -0.54
C ILE A 61 7.29 4.78 0.98
N GLY A 62 8.25 5.55 1.46
CA GLY A 62 8.45 5.66 2.91
C GLY A 62 9.61 6.52 3.33
N VAL A 63 9.86 6.52 4.64
CA VAL A 63 10.89 7.34 5.29
C VAL A 63 11.68 6.53 6.33
N ASP A 64 12.86 7.05 6.65
CA ASP A 64 13.70 6.50 7.71
C ASP A 64 13.61 7.38 8.96
N PRO A 65 12.98 6.90 10.06
CA PRO A 65 12.81 7.66 11.28
C PRO A 65 14.12 7.98 12.00
N ARG A 66 15.21 7.37 11.61
CA ARG A 66 16.54 7.67 12.17
C ARG A 66 17.05 9.04 11.73
N MET A 67 16.56 9.56 10.60
CA MET A 67 16.94 10.85 10.05
C MET A 67 16.34 12.05 10.79
N GLY A 68 15.23 11.86 11.52
CA GLY A 68 14.54 12.91 12.26
C GLY A 68 13.07 12.59 12.49
N ASP A 69 12.36 13.55 13.07
CA ASP A 69 10.91 13.54 13.17
C ASP A 69 10.34 14.22 11.93
N TYR A 70 9.17 13.80 11.50
CA TYR A 70 8.51 14.31 10.29
C TYR A 70 7.16 14.87 10.67
N THR A 71 6.82 16.02 10.15
CA THR A 71 5.46 16.56 10.17
C THR A 71 4.62 15.92 9.06
N LEU A 72 3.30 15.93 9.20
CA LEU A 72 2.40 15.43 8.16
C LEU A 72 2.61 16.15 6.82
N GLU A 73 2.88 17.46 6.85
CA GLU A 73 3.13 18.24 5.64
C GLU A 73 4.41 17.79 4.91
N GLU A 74 5.49 17.55 5.66
CA GLU A 74 6.74 17.01 5.11
C GLU A 74 6.51 15.62 4.53
N LEU A 75 5.83 14.73 5.26
CA LEU A 75 5.49 13.39 4.79
C LEU A 75 4.67 13.45 3.50
N ALA A 76 3.65 14.32 3.43
CA ALA A 76 2.82 14.45 2.24
C ALA A 76 3.62 14.89 1.01
N LYS A 77 4.55 15.84 1.17
CA LYS A 77 5.46 16.29 0.10
C LYS A 77 6.43 15.17 -0.31
N ILE A 78 7.09 14.52 0.66
CA ILE A 78 8.03 13.42 0.41
C ILE A 78 7.33 12.29 -0.34
N VAL A 79 6.17 11.84 0.14
CA VAL A 79 5.37 10.78 -0.48
C VAL A 79 4.99 11.16 -1.90
N HIS A 80 4.48 12.37 -2.10
CA HIS A 80 4.07 12.86 -3.41
C HIS A 80 5.23 12.81 -4.42
N HIS A 81 6.40 13.34 -4.05
CA HIS A 81 7.57 13.32 -4.91
C HIS A 81 8.13 11.92 -5.13
N GLN A 82 8.20 11.08 -4.10
CA GLN A 82 8.62 9.70 -4.26
C GLN A 82 7.70 8.93 -5.21
N MET A 83 6.38 9.13 -5.11
CA MET A 83 5.43 8.52 -6.05
C MET A 83 5.65 8.99 -7.48
N GLN A 84 5.83 10.28 -7.71
CA GLN A 84 6.09 10.83 -9.05
C GLN A 84 7.38 10.28 -9.66
N LEU A 85 8.44 10.15 -8.88
CA LEU A 85 9.73 9.63 -9.34
C LEU A 85 9.68 8.11 -9.56
N THR A 86 8.99 7.38 -8.70
CA THR A 86 8.96 5.91 -8.73
C THR A 86 7.96 5.40 -9.76
N ILE A 87 6.76 6.00 -9.86
CA ILE A 87 5.66 5.54 -10.73
C ILE A 87 5.83 6.14 -12.13
N THR A 88 6.92 5.79 -12.79
CA THR A 88 7.20 6.13 -14.18
C THR A 88 7.30 4.87 -15.03
N ALA A 89 6.96 4.93 -16.31
CA ALA A 89 7.06 3.78 -17.21
C ALA A 89 8.48 3.18 -17.18
N LYS A 90 9.52 4.02 -17.16
CA LYS A 90 10.91 3.58 -17.12
C LYS A 90 11.24 2.79 -15.85
N ASN A 91 10.89 3.31 -14.68
CA ASN A 91 11.17 2.66 -13.40
C ASN A 91 10.32 1.40 -13.21
N MET A 92 9.06 1.44 -13.59
CA MET A 92 8.19 0.26 -13.53
C MET A 92 8.72 -0.84 -14.45
N SER A 93 9.18 -0.52 -15.67
CA SER A 93 9.85 -1.48 -16.56
C SER A 93 11.09 -2.10 -15.91
N ALA A 94 11.92 -1.30 -15.24
CA ALA A 94 13.09 -1.80 -14.55
C ALA A 94 12.74 -2.77 -13.41
N ILE A 95 11.60 -2.59 -12.74
CA ILE A 95 11.13 -3.46 -11.65
C ILE A 95 10.63 -4.81 -12.17
N PHE A 96 9.84 -4.83 -13.25
CA PHE A 96 9.23 -6.10 -13.71
C PHE A 96 10.05 -6.84 -14.78
N THR A 97 10.93 -6.17 -15.51
CA THR A 97 11.74 -6.81 -16.58
C THR A 97 12.59 -7.99 -16.07
N PRO A 98 13.26 -7.92 -14.90
CA PRO A 98 13.99 -9.05 -14.36
C PRO A 98 13.10 -10.27 -14.12
N ASN A 99 11.88 -10.08 -13.63
CA ASN A 99 10.94 -11.18 -13.40
C ASN A 99 10.53 -11.84 -14.72
N VAL A 100 10.19 -11.05 -15.73
CA VAL A 100 9.84 -11.56 -17.08
C VAL A 100 11.02 -12.28 -17.71
N ASN A 101 12.23 -11.73 -17.62
CA ASN A 101 13.44 -12.35 -18.16
C ASN A 101 13.76 -13.69 -17.46
N SER A 102 13.56 -13.76 -16.13
CA SER A 102 13.72 -14.99 -15.37
C SER A 102 12.73 -16.06 -15.82
N GLU A 103 11.48 -15.73 -16.05
CA GLU A 103 10.47 -16.67 -16.55
C GLU A 103 10.75 -17.14 -18.00
N ARG A 104 11.35 -16.29 -18.83
CA ARG A 104 11.71 -16.60 -20.21
C ARG A 104 12.97 -17.44 -20.33
N ASN A 105 13.82 -17.46 -19.31
CA ASN A 105 15.09 -18.18 -19.35
C ASN A 105 14.84 -19.69 -19.42
N PRO A 106 15.31 -20.37 -20.49
CA PRO A 106 15.11 -21.81 -20.67
C PRO A 106 15.77 -22.65 -19.56
N LEU A 107 16.87 -22.19 -18.98
CA LEU A 107 17.54 -22.87 -17.85
C LEU A 107 16.66 -22.90 -16.61
N ILE A 108 15.92 -21.79 -16.33
CA ILE A 108 15.00 -21.73 -15.19
C ILE A 108 13.76 -22.59 -15.43
N LYS A 109 13.33 -22.77 -16.69
CA LYS A 109 12.18 -23.62 -17.02
C LYS A 109 12.46 -25.13 -16.75
N VAL A 110 13.67 -25.56 -16.89
CA VAL A 110 14.09 -26.98 -16.68
C VAL A 110 14.24 -27.33 -15.19
N ILE A 111 14.38 -26.33 -14.32
CA ILE A 111 14.51 -26.56 -12.87
C ILE A 111 13.23 -27.20 -12.31
N PRO A 112 13.34 -28.37 -11.61
CA PRO A 112 12.20 -29.00 -10.96
C PRO A 112 11.46 -28.04 -10.00
N LEU A 113 10.13 -28.15 -9.97
CA LEU A 113 9.26 -27.20 -9.26
C LEU A 113 9.58 -27.10 -7.75
N PHE A 114 9.94 -28.24 -7.12
CA PHE A 114 10.28 -28.25 -5.69
C PHE A 114 11.54 -27.41 -5.38
N LEU A 115 12.55 -27.47 -6.26
CA LEU A 115 13.78 -26.69 -6.11
C LEU A 115 13.51 -25.19 -6.39
N LYS A 116 12.71 -24.91 -7.43
CA LYS A 116 12.27 -23.57 -7.77
C LYS A 116 11.49 -22.93 -6.61
N ASN A 117 10.57 -23.67 -6.01
CA ASN A 117 9.79 -23.20 -4.87
C ASN A 117 10.67 -22.91 -3.64
N TRP A 118 11.67 -23.75 -3.39
CA TRP A 118 12.61 -23.55 -2.29
C TRP A 118 13.45 -22.27 -2.48
N VAL A 119 14.02 -22.08 -3.68
CA VAL A 119 14.79 -20.87 -4.03
C VAL A 119 13.89 -19.63 -3.98
N MET A 120 12.68 -19.68 -4.56
CA MET A 120 11.74 -18.57 -4.54
C MET A 120 11.30 -18.21 -3.12
N ARG A 121 11.17 -19.19 -2.22
CA ARG A 121 10.88 -18.94 -0.81
C ARG A 121 12.01 -18.17 -0.13
N ILE A 122 13.26 -18.56 -0.34
CA ILE A 122 14.41 -17.83 0.21
C ILE A 122 14.46 -16.40 -0.34
N VAL A 123 14.26 -16.23 -1.65
CA VAL A 123 14.22 -14.89 -2.27
C VAL A 123 13.08 -14.05 -1.70
N PHE A 124 11.91 -14.64 -1.52
CA PHE A 124 10.75 -13.95 -0.93
C PHE A 124 11.03 -13.53 0.51
N ASP A 125 11.58 -14.42 1.35
CA ASP A 125 11.90 -14.15 2.76
C ASP A 125 13.01 -13.09 2.92
N THR A 126 13.96 -13.03 1.98
CA THR A 126 15.10 -12.10 2.06
C THR A 126 14.84 -10.75 1.39
N VAL A 127 14.09 -10.73 0.31
CA VAL A 127 13.90 -9.54 -0.54
C VAL A 127 12.44 -9.07 -0.55
N GLY A 128 11.48 -10.00 -0.46
CA GLY A 128 10.05 -9.71 -0.63
C GLY A 128 9.38 -9.14 0.61
N GLU A 129 9.49 -9.81 1.75
CA GLU A 129 8.72 -9.45 2.96
C GLU A 129 9.33 -8.29 3.78
N SER A 130 10.64 -8.11 3.72
CA SER A 130 11.32 -7.06 4.51
C SER A 130 11.17 -5.65 3.94
N VAL A 131 10.50 -5.50 2.81
CA VAL A 131 10.53 -4.27 2.02
C VAL A 131 9.46 -3.25 2.44
N ALA A 132 8.33 -3.69 2.98
CA ALA A 132 7.25 -2.78 3.37
C ALA A 132 6.64 -3.12 4.73
N THR A 133 6.19 -2.07 5.45
CA THR A 133 5.51 -2.19 6.74
C THR A 133 4.04 -2.53 6.56
N MET A 134 3.41 -2.01 5.50
CA MET A 134 2.03 -2.28 5.13
C MET A 134 1.80 -2.07 3.64
N CYS A 135 0.64 -2.53 3.15
CA CYS A 135 0.15 -2.24 1.80
C CYS A 135 -1.04 -1.28 1.86
N LEU A 136 -1.06 -0.28 0.97
CA LEU A 136 -2.21 0.58 0.69
C LEU A 136 -2.61 0.45 -0.77
N SER A 137 -3.75 -0.18 -1.05
CA SER A 137 -4.30 -0.30 -2.39
C SER A 137 -5.47 0.66 -2.59
N ASN A 138 -5.38 1.53 -3.59
CA ASN A 138 -6.45 2.45 -3.95
C ASN A 138 -7.02 2.09 -5.32
N LEU A 139 -8.26 1.64 -5.35
CA LEU A 139 -9.01 1.39 -6.58
C LEU A 139 -9.54 2.68 -7.23
N GLY A 140 -9.67 3.74 -6.44
CA GLY A 140 -10.31 4.99 -6.88
C GLY A 140 -11.82 4.88 -6.94
N ASP A 141 -12.41 5.66 -7.82
CA ASP A 141 -13.84 5.61 -8.09
C ASP A 141 -14.19 4.37 -8.90
N VAL A 142 -15.26 3.68 -8.50
CA VAL A 142 -15.70 2.44 -9.14
C VAL A 142 -16.83 2.77 -10.12
N PRO A 143 -16.59 2.73 -11.44
CA PRO A 143 -17.65 2.96 -12.40
C PRO A 143 -18.59 1.74 -12.43
N LEU A 144 -19.87 1.97 -12.15
CA LEU A 144 -20.93 0.99 -12.36
C LEU A 144 -21.85 1.45 -13.48
N PRO A 145 -22.44 0.53 -14.26
CA PRO A 145 -23.50 0.85 -15.20
C PRO A 145 -24.63 1.64 -14.54
N GLU A 146 -25.23 2.59 -15.27
CA GLU A 146 -26.28 3.45 -14.74
C GLU A 146 -27.47 2.64 -14.20
N GLU A 147 -27.78 1.51 -14.83
CA GLU A 147 -28.86 0.62 -14.45
C GLU A 147 -28.61 -0.07 -13.09
N MET A 148 -27.35 -0.27 -12.73
CA MET A 148 -26.97 -0.91 -11.45
C MET A 148 -26.81 0.10 -10.31
N SER A 149 -26.47 1.32 -10.64
CA SER A 149 -26.15 2.37 -9.66
C SER A 149 -27.24 2.60 -8.60
N PRO A 150 -28.57 2.60 -8.91
CA PRO A 150 -29.61 2.80 -7.92
C PRO A 150 -29.76 1.66 -6.90
N PHE A 151 -29.26 0.47 -7.23
CA PHE A 151 -29.37 -0.73 -6.37
C PHE A 151 -28.13 -0.96 -5.50
N VAL A 152 -27.04 -0.19 -5.73
CA VAL A 152 -25.77 -0.36 -4.99
C VAL A 152 -25.62 0.77 -3.99
N ARG A 153 -25.66 0.44 -2.70
CA ARG A 153 -25.49 1.41 -1.60
C ARG A 153 -24.02 1.75 -1.33
N ARG A 154 -23.13 0.77 -1.45
CA ARG A 154 -21.69 0.92 -1.22
C ARG A 154 -20.89 -0.10 -2.00
N VAL A 155 -19.66 0.25 -2.31
CA VAL A 155 -18.68 -0.66 -2.90
C VAL A 155 -17.47 -0.69 -2.00
N GLU A 156 -17.10 -1.86 -1.53
CA GLU A 156 -15.96 -2.07 -0.66
C GLU A 156 -14.94 -2.96 -1.33
N PHE A 157 -13.68 -2.65 -1.08
CA PHE A 157 -12.54 -3.44 -1.48
C PHE A 157 -11.73 -3.77 -0.22
N VAL A 158 -11.61 -5.03 0.11
CA VAL A 158 -10.90 -5.49 1.32
C VAL A 158 -9.70 -6.31 0.90
N LEU A 159 -8.52 -5.93 1.36
CA LEU A 159 -7.30 -6.73 1.20
C LEU A 159 -7.29 -7.88 2.21
N GLY A 160 -6.67 -9.00 1.83
CA GLY A 160 -6.42 -10.10 2.76
C GLY A 160 -5.37 -9.74 3.82
N ALA A 161 -5.45 -10.41 4.97
CA ALA A 161 -4.39 -10.35 5.96
C ALA A 161 -3.12 -11.01 5.42
N GLN A 162 -1.97 -10.39 5.65
CA GLN A 162 -0.66 -10.93 5.29
C GLN A 162 0.11 -11.30 6.56
N ALA A 163 0.79 -12.45 6.54
CA ALA A 163 1.57 -12.90 7.69
C ALA A 163 2.76 -11.96 7.99
N SER A 164 3.31 -11.36 6.95
CA SER A 164 4.50 -10.50 7.00
C SER A 164 4.24 -9.03 7.31
N ALA A 165 3.02 -8.55 7.06
CA ALA A 165 2.65 -7.16 7.29
C ALA A 165 1.55 -7.09 8.38
N PRO A 166 1.79 -6.33 9.48
CA PRO A 166 0.81 -6.23 10.56
C PRO A 166 -0.48 -5.54 10.14
N TYR A 167 -0.43 -4.70 9.11
CA TYR A 167 -1.56 -3.92 8.61
C TYR A 167 -1.62 -3.92 7.10
N ASN A 168 -2.82 -3.93 6.55
CA ASN A 168 -3.11 -3.62 5.15
C ASN A 168 -4.29 -2.66 5.08
N ALA A 169 -4.28 -1.74 4.13
CA ALA A 169 -5.38 -0.83 3.91
C ALA A 169 -5.79 -0.81 2.44
N SER A 170 -7.07 -0.61 2.22
CA SER A 170 -7.64 -0.49 0.88
C SER A 170 -8.67 0.62 0.82
N LEU A 171 -8.73 1.29 -0.32
CA LEU A 171 -9.54 2.47 -0.55
C LEU A 171 -10.39 2.29 -1.81
N THR A 172 -11.66 2.66 -1.69
CA THR A 172 -12.58 2.81 -2.82
C THR A 172 -13.40 4.07 -2.65
N SER A 173 -13.86 4.64 -3.76
CA SER A 173 -14.80 5.75 -3.75
C SER A 173 -16.06 5.35 -4.52
N TRP A 174 -17.21 5.73 -3.99
CA TRP A 174 -18.51 5.49 -4.60
C TRP A 174 -19.49 6.61 -4.22
N GLN A 175 -20.09 7.24 -5.22
CA GLN A 175 -21.09 8.32 -5.03
C GLN A 175 -20.63 9.41 -4.05
N GLY A 176 -19.40 9.90 -4.20
CA GLY A 176 -18.83 10.95 -3.37
C GLY A 176 -18.45 10.54 -1.94
N ARG A 177 -18.57 9.25 -1.61
CA ARG A 177 -18.10 8.68 -0.34
C ARG A 177 -16.84 7.88 -0.55
N THR A 178 -15.95 7.91 0.42
CA THR A 178 -14.71 7.12 0.42
C THR A 178 -14.81 6.03 1.49
N PHE A 179 -14.56 4.80 1.09
CA PHE A 179 -14.54 3.63 1.95
C PHE A 179 -13.09 3.21 2.16
N LEU A 180 -12.62 3.32 3.40
CA LEU A 180 -11.28 2.93 3.80
C LEU A 180 -11.37 1.70 4.70
N ASN A 181 -10.89 0.57 4.19
CA ASN A 181 -10.85 -0.67 4.94
C ASN A 181 -9.44 -0.90 5.47
N VAL A 182 -9.31 -1.20 6.75
CA VAL A 182 -8.04 -1.58 7.39
C VAL A 182 -8.16 -3.01 7.89
N VAL A 183 -7.17 -3.82 7.53
CA VAL A 183 -7.05 -5.22 7.98
C VAL A 183 -5.78 -5.35 8.80
N ARG A 184 -5.85 -5.96 9.97
CA ARG A 184 -4.73 -6.14 10.88
C ARG A 184 -4.57 -7.59 11.34
N ASN A 185 -3.37 -7.95 11.73
CA ASN A 185 -3.04 -9.24 12.34
C ASN A 185 -2.93 -9.16 13.88
N SER A 186 -2.99 -7.94 14.44
CA SER A 186 -2.98 -7.70 15.90
C SER A 186 -4.40 -7.54 16.43
N ARG A 187 -4.57 -7.78 17.75
CA ARG A 187 -5.86 -7.51 18.41
C ARG A 187 -6.07 -6.02 18.69
N GLU A 188 -4.99 -5.27 18.87
CA GLU A 188 -5.06 -3.86 19.24
C GLU A 188 -5.26 -2.98 17.99
N PRO A 189 -6.28 -2.11 17.96
CA PRO A 189 -6.59 -1.23 16.82
C PRO A 189 -5.73 0.05 16.80
N ARG A 190 -4.44 -0.05 17.12
CA ARG A 190 -3.53 1.11 17.31
C ARG A 190 -3.41 1.99 16.08
N LEU A 191 -3.41 1.40 14.88
CA LEU A 191 -3.31 2.15 13.62
C LEU A 191 -4.64 2.85 13.31
N GLU A 192 -5.74 2.12 13.42
CA GLU A 192 -7.09 2.61 13.12
C GLU A 192 -7.47 3.77 14.05
N GLU A 193 -7.20 3.65 15.35
CA GLU A 193 -7.46 4.70 16.33
C GLU A 193 -6.74 6.00 15.98
N ARG A 194 -5.45 5.93 15.65
CA ARG A 194 -4.67 7.10 15.25
C ARG A 194 -5.16 7.69 13.95
N LEU A 195 -5.33 6.85 12.94
CA LEU A 195 -5.73 7.25 11.61
C LEU A 195 -7.08 7.95 11.62
N PHE A 196 -8.09 7.31 12.23
CA PHE A 196 -9.44 7.86 12.25
C PHE A 196 -9.54 9.09 13.16
N THR A 197 -8.83 9.10 14.28
CA THR A 197 -8.75 10.29 15.14
C THR A 197 -8.16 11.49 14.40
N LYS A 198 -7.11 11.29 13.62
CA LYS A 198 -6.49 12.35 12.81
C LYS A 198 -7.45 12.85 11.74
N LEU A 199 -8.15 11.96 11.03
CA LEU A 199 -9.14 12.33 10.02
C LEU A 199 -10.28 13.17 10.63
N VAL A 200 -10.80 12.76 11.78
CA VAL A 200 -11.87 13.53 12.49
C VAL A 200 -11.36 14.91 12.92
N ARG A 201 -10.13 15.01 13.47
CA ARG A 201 -9.52 16.29 13.84
C ARG A 201 -9.31 17.23 12.66
N MET A 202 -9.16 16.69 11.45
CA MET A 202 -9.09 17.46 10.20
C MET A 202 -10.46 17.87 9.65
N GLY A 203 -11.55 17.54 10.34
CA GLY A 203 -12.90 17.87 9.93
C GLY A 203 -13.57 16.87 9.01
N CYS A 204 -13.00 15.67 8.82
CA CYS A 204 -13.66 14.61 8.06
C CYS A 204 -14.78 13.99 8.89
N HIS A 205 -15.93 13.75 8.27
CA HIS A 205 -16.99 12.94 8.87
C HIS A 205 -16.64 11.46 8.69
N VAL A 206 -16.34 10.79 9.79
CA VAL A 206 -15.91 9.38 9.80
C VAL A 206 -16.95 8.53 10.51
N THR A 207 -17.43 7.49 9.84
CA THR A 207 -18.22 6.40 10.45
C THR A 207 -17.37 5.15 10.46
N VAL A 208 -17.23 4.52 11.63
CA VAL A 208 -16.41 3.31 11.79
C VAL A 208 -17.34 2.12 11.99
N GLU A 209 -17.12 1.08 11.18
CA GLU A 209 -17.74 -0.23 11.35
C GLU A 209 -16.63 -1.24 11.63
N SER A 210 -16.84 -2.17 12.56
CA SER A 210 -15.87 -3.23 12.91
C SER A 210 -16.58 -4.59 12.88
N ASN A 211 -15.84 -5.62 12.48
CA ASN A 211 -16.26 -7.01 12.59
C ASN A 211 -15.91 -7.63 13.96
N GLU A 212 -15.26 -6.89 14.84
CA GLU A 212 -15.06 -7.31 16.22
C GLU A 212 -16.31 -7.06 17.06
N LYS A 213 -16.69 -8.07 17.84
CA LYS A 213 -17.77 -8.02 18.83
C LYS A 213 -17.23 -7.67 20.19
#